data_9d73ab6dc14d025624f32abe35b83f3d
#
_entry.id   9d73ab6dc14d025624f32abe35b83f3d
#
_cell.length_a   1.000
_cell.length_b   1.000
_cell.length_c   1.000
_cell.angle_alpha   90.00
_cell.angle_beta   90.00
_cell.angle_gamma   90.00
#
_symmetry.space_group_name_H-M   'P 1'
#
loop_
_entity.id
_entity.type
_entity.pdbx_description
1 polymer ?
#
loop_
_entity_poly.entity_id
_entity_poly.type
_entity_poly.pdbx_seq_one_letter_code
_entity_poly.pdbx_strand_id
1 'polypeptide(L)'
;MREYQSISSLQTFVDCPRCYWLHYIAGLDGESSPAQVLGSEVHEAIRDYHTHGTHSNELSEVGGKLYKVYVENVPQSILDEPEREFLVPLVNIVTGEKLPLPFKGIFDGISTKTGWIHEHKTASNYWKLEDINDNIQATGYAYAYFILFGKLPRGIRFNILKKNKITCKYQSLETWRTYEDLIYFFNWAKRIFEEIETSDFAPKQTRFNSHHKMCPYAGN
;
A
#
# COMPACT_ATOMS: atom_id res chain seq x y z
N MET A 1 0.49 0.48 -23.35
CA MET A 1 -0.83 0.34 -22.68
C MET A 1 -0.59 -0.40 -21.38
N ARG A 2 -1.21 0.00 -20.27
CA ARG A 2 -1.01 -0.69 -18.99
C ARG A 2 -1.66 -2.06 -19.01
N GLU A 3 -1.05 -3.02 -18.31
CA GLU A 3 -1.56 -4.39 -18.19
C GLU A 3 -2.37 -4.62 -16.90
N TYR A 4 -2.23 -3.72 -15.91
CA TYR A 4 -2.91 -3.77 -14.61
C TYR A 4 -3.02 -2.40 -13.97
N GLN A 5 -3.84 -2.28 -12.93
CA GLN A 5 -3.85 -1.14 -12.01
C GLN A 5 -3.44 -1.59 -10.60
N SER A 6 -2.89 -0.66 -9.83
CA SER A 6 -2.54 -0.84 -8.41
C SER A 6 -3.17 0.27 -7.56
N ILE A 7 -3.19 0.10 -6.24
CA ILE A 7 -3.62 1.18 -5.35
C ILE A 7 -2.80 2.45 -5.59
N SER A 8 -1.48 2.31 -5.65
CA SER A 8 -0.59 3.46 -5.86
C SER A 8 -0.89 4.17 -7.18
N SER A 9 -1.17 3.43 -8.27
CA SER A 9 -1.49 4.05 -9.55
C SER A 9 -2.83 4.79 -9.52
N LEU A 10 -3.86 4.18 -8.94
CA LEU A 10 -5.17 4.81 -8.82
C LEU A 10 -5.13 6.05 -7.91
N GLN A 11 -4.44 5.97 -6.78
CA GLN A 11 -4.24 7.11 -5.89
C GLN A 11 -3.44 8.23 -6.55
N THR A 12 -2.37 7.89 -7.28
CA THR A 12 -1.58 8.89 -8.02
C THR A 12 -2.45 9.65 -9.01
N PHE A 13 -3.38 8.97 -9.69
CA PHE A 13 -4.32 9.64 -10.60
C PHE A 13 -5.26 10.58 -9.84
N VAL A 14 -5.84 10.13 -8.73
CA VAL A 14 -6.72 10.96 -7.87
C VAL A 14 -5.99 12.20 -7.36
N ASP A 15 -4.73 12.04 -6.96
CA ASP A 15 -3.92 13.14 -6.45
C ASP A 15 -3.49 14.10 -7.56
N CYS A 16 -3.03 13.57 -8.68
CA CYS A 16 -2.58 14.37 -9.83
C CYS A 16 -2.58 13.54 -11.13
N PRO A 17 -3.55 13.74 -12.04
CA PRO A 17 -3.59 13.05 -13.33
C PRO A 17 -2.29 13.22 -14.13
N ARG A 18 -1.63 14.40 -14.06
CA ARG A 18 -0.36 14.64 -14.76
C ARG A 18 0.76 13.73 -14.22
N CYS A 19 0.88 13.57 -12.88
CA CYS A 19 1.87 12.66 -12.30
C CYS A 19 1.60 11.20 -12.68
N TYR A 20 0.33 10.81 -12.72
CA TYR A 20 -0.07 9.49 -13.22
C TYR A 20 0.39 9.29 -14.66
N TRP A 21 0.14 10.26 -15.54
CA TRP A 21 0.55 10.15 -16.94
C TRP A 21 2.08 10.06 -17.09
N LEU A 22 2.83 10.93 -16.40
CA LEU A 22 4.29 10.94 -16.45
C LEU A 22 4.88 9.60 -16.01
N HIS A 23 4.42 9.08 -14.88
CA HIS A 23 4.97 7.84 -14.33
C HIS A 23 4.45 6.61 -15.07
N TYR A 24 3.13 6.48 -15.20
CA TYR A 24 2.52 5.21 -15.60
C TYR A 24 2.25 5.07 -17.10
N ILE A 25 2.24 6.17 -17.85
CA ILE A 25 1.99 6.15 -19.30
C ILE A 25 3.26 6.53 -20.06
N ALA A 26 3.92 7.61 -19.69
CA ALA A 26 5.15 8.07 -20.32
C ALA A 26 6.40 7.30 -19.84
N GLY A 27 6.31 6.55 -18.73
CA GLY A 27 7.40 5.72 -18.21
C GLY A 27 8.55 6.51 -17.59
N LEU A 28 8.28 7.71 -17.09
CA LEU A 28 9.30 8.51 -16.41
C LEU A 28 9.37 8.11 -14.94
N ASP A 29 10.55 7.73 -14.49
CA ASP A 29 10.80 7.49 -13.07
C ASP A 29 11.10 8.80 -12.35
N GLY A 30 10.36 9.06 -11.28
CA GLY A 30 10.66 10.14 -10.35
C GLY A 30 11.75 9.72 -9.35
N GLU A 31 12.46 10.69 -8.81
CA GLU A 31 13.42 10.41 -7.73
C GLU A 31 12.70 9.88 -6.48
N SER A 32 13.20 8.78 -5.94
CA SER A 32 12.69 8.26 -4.67
C SER A 32 13.07 9.20 -3.52
N SER A 33 12.09 9.58 -2.73
CA SER A 33 12.34 10.38 -1.54
C SER A 33 13.13 9.57 -0.48
N PRO A 34 13.88 10.23 0.40
CA PRO A 34 14.56 9.54 1.52
C PRO A 34 13.62 8.72 2.41
N ALA A 35 12.35 9.10 2.47
CA ALA A 35 11.33 8.35 3.22
C ALA A 35 10.93 7.06 2.51
N GLN A 36 10.84 7.07 1.17
CA GLN A 36 10.58 5.88 0.37
C GLN A 36 11.77 4.90 0.43
N VAL A 37 13.00 5.41 0.30
CA VAL A 37 14.22 4.58 0.41
C VAL A 37 14.27 3.88 1.78
N LEU A 38 14.07 4.63 2.87
CA LEU A 38 14.01 4.04 4.22
C LEU A 38 12.86 3.03 4.37
N GLY A 39 11.69 3.32 3.77
CA GLY A 39 10.56 2.38 3.77
C GLY A 39 10.92 1.06 3.12
N SER A 40 11.47 1.10 1.89
CA SER A 40 11.88 -0.09 1.14
C SER A 40 12.94 -0.91 1.89
N GLU A 41 13.95 -0.25 2.47
CA GLU A 41 15.00 -0.88 3.28
C GLU A 41 14.39 -1.68 4.46
N VAL A 42 13.47 -1.06 5.19
CA VAL A 42 12.83 -1.71 6.35
C VAL A 42 11.90 -2.85 5.92
N HIS A 43 11.14 -2.69 4.84
CA HIS A 43 10.29 -3.76 4.30
C HIS A 43 11.11 -4.97 3.86
N GLU A 44 12.22 -4.76 3.17
CA GLU A 44 13.14 -5.84 2.79
C GLU A 44 13.67 -6.60 4.02
N ALA A 45 14.09 -5.88 5.04
CA ALA A 45 14.58 -6.48 6.27
C ALA A 45 13.49 -7.29 7.01
N ILE A 46 12.25 -6.80 7.02
CA ILE A 46 11.09 -7.51 7.61
C ILE A 46 10.77 -8.77 6.80
N ARG A 47 10.77 -8.69 5.47
CA ARG A 47 10.57 -9.84 4.60
C ARG A 47 11.60 -10.94 4.92
N ASP A 48 12.89 -10.57 4.96
CA ASP A 48 13.98 -11.51 5.23
C ASP A 48 13.86 -12.15 6.62
N TYR A 49 13.46 -11.37 7.63
CA TYR A 49 13.18 -11.88 8.98
C TYR A 49 12.10 -12.95 8.97
N HIS A 50 10.99 -12.75 8.28
CA HIS A 50 9.91 -13.74 8.21
C HIS A 50 10.26 -14.93 7.33
N THR A 51 11.08 -14.75 6.30
CA THR A 51 11.47 -15.81 5.37
C THR A 51 12.61 -16.67 5.93
N HIS A 52 13.63 -16.06 6.51
CA HIS A 52 14.89 -16.70 6.88
C HIS A 52 15.20 -16.64 8.39
N GLY A 53 14.41 -15.95 9.18
CA GLY A 53 14.64 -15.75 10.62
C GLY A 53 15.67 -14.66 10.94
N THR A 54 16.32 -14.10 9.94
CA THR A 54 17.36 -13.07 10.09
C THR A 54 17.41 -12.18 8.88
N HIS A 55 17.97 -11.00 9.07
CA HIS A 55 18.31 -10.09 7.99
C HIS A 55 19.84 -10.02 7.87
N SER A 56 20.35 -10.12 6.64
CA SER A 56 21.77 -10.25 6.34
C SER A 56 22.42 -8.98 5.79
N ASN A 57 21.62 -8.02 5.30
CA ASN A 57 22.15 -6.82 4.69
C ASN A 57 22.43 -5.72 5.72
N GLU A 58 23.36 -4.84 5.39
CA GLU A 58 23.67 -3.67 6.21
C GLU A 58 22.52 -2.67 6.09
N LEU A 59 21.96 -2.27 7.24
CA LEU A 59 20.89 -1.28 7.33
C LEU A 59 21.45 0.09 7.70
N SER A 60 20.79 1.13 7.22
CA SER A 60 21.05 2.48 7.74
C SER A 60 20.83 2.53 9.26
N GLU A 61 21.43 3.50 9.93
CA GLU A 61 21.27 3.63 11.39
C GLU A 61 19.78 3.70 11.81
N VAL A 62 18.98 4.42 11.06
CA VAL A 62 17.52 4.53 11.34
C VAL A 62 16.80 3.26 10.97
N GLY A 63 17.12 2.65 9.82
CA GLY A 63 16.55 1.39 9.37
C GLY A 63 16.78 0.27 10.36
N GLY A 64 18.02 0.14 10.86
CA GLY A 64 18.36 -0.85 11.87
C GLY A 64 17.61 -0.68 13.19
N LYS A 65 17.39 0.57 13.63
CA LYS A 65 16.56 0.86 14.82
C LYS A 65 15.10 0.48 14.61
N LEU A 66 14.54 0.76 13.43
CA LEU A 66 13.14 0.40 13.08
C LEU A 66 12.97 -1.11 12.98
N TYR A 67 13.88 -1.79 12.30
CA TYR A 67 13.89 -3.24 12.21
C TYR A 67 13.99 -3.90 13.59
N LYS A 68 14.90 -3.46 14.45
CA LYS A 68 15.01 -3.95 15.82
C LYS A 68 13.70 -3.84 16.59
N VAL A 69 13.07 -2.68 16.53
CA VAL A 69 11.77 -2.47 17.20
C VAL A 69 10.69 -3.38 16.62
N TYR A 70 10.72 -3.67 15.32
CA TYR A 70 9.80 -4.62 14.70
C TYR A 70 9.98 -6.04 15.28
N VAL A 71 11.19 -6.58 15.24
CA VAL A 71 11.45 -7.98 15.69
C VAL A 71 11.23 -8.17 17.19
N GLU A 72 11.37 -7.13 17.99
CA GLU A 72 11.07 -7.15 19.42
C GLU A 72 9.56 -7.25 19.72
N ASN A 73 8.69 -6.86 18.76
CA ASN A 73 7.24 -6.79 18.96
C ASN A 73 6.45 -7.78 18.10
N VAL A 74 7.02 -8.29 17.01
CA VAL A 74 6.34 -9.15 16.04
C VAL A 74 7.08 -10.47 15.91
N PRO A 75 6.48 -11.60 16.36
CA PRO A 75 7.11 -12.91 16.23
C PRO A 75 7.37 -13.29 14.77
N GLN A 76 8.51 -13.90 14.51
CA GLN A 76 8.91 -14.37 13.17
C GLN A 76 7.86 -15.27 12.52
N SER A 77 7.23 -16.14 13.30
CA SER A 77 6.27 -17.14 12.84
C SER A 77 4.86 -16.60 12.56
N ILE A 78 4.63 -15.28 12.72
CA ILE A 78 3.26 -14.72 12.56
C ILE A 78 2.84 -14.65 11.10
N LEU A 79 3.79 -14.47 10.16
CA LEU A 79 3.57 -14.49 8.74
C LEU A 79 4.06 -15.80 8.14
N ASP A 80 3.22 -16.43 7.34
CA ASP A 80 3.58 -17.59 6.55
C ASP A 80 3.71 -17.26 5.05
N GLU A 81 3.24 -16.09 4.61
CA GLU A 81 3.45 -15.56 3.27
C GLU A 81 3.86 -14.07 3.33
N PRO A 82 5.14 -13.77 3.60
CA PRO A 82 5.66 -12.40 3.51
C PRO A 82 5.76 -11.97 2.04
N GLU A 83 5.43 -10.70 1.77
CA GLU A 83 5.47 -10.07 0.45
C GLU A 83 4.79 -10.90 -0.67
N ARG A 84 3.59 -11.39 -0.39
CA ARG A 84 2.82 -12.13 -1.39
C ARG A 84 2.28 -11.23 -2.48
N GLU A 85 2.75 -11.41 -3.71
CA GLU A 85 2.16 -10.77 -4.88
C GLU A 85 0.77 -11.32 -5.20
N PHE A 86 -0.08 -10.45 -5.75
CA PHE A 86 -1.36 -10.85 -6.31
C PHE A 86 -1.66 -10.13 -7.62
N LEU A 87 -2.41 -10.81 -8.47
CA LEU A 87 -3.03 -10.26 -9.67
C LEU A 87 -4.44 -10.84 -9.75
N VAL A 88 -5.44 -10.01 -9.50
CA VAL A 88 -6.83 -10.45 -9.41
C VAL A 88 -7.74 -9.63 -10.34
N PRO A 89 -8.82 -10.18 -10.88
CA PRO A 89 -9.77 -9.39 -11.65
C PRO A 89 -10.45 -8.35 -10.74
N LEU A 90 -10.68 -7.14 -11.27
CA LEU A 90 -11.60 -6.18 -10.65
C LEU A 90 -13.02 -6.53 -11.09
N VAL A 91 -13.78 -7.14 -10.20
CA VAL A 91 -15.15 -7.57 -10.42
C VAL A 91 -16.06 -7.11 -9.30
N ASN A 92 -17.22 -6.58 -9.62
CA ASN A 92 -18.26 -6.31 -8.63
C ASN A 92 -18.78 -7.64 -8.08
N ILE A 93 -18.58 -7.88 -6.80
CA ILE A 93 -18.89 -9.16 -6.14
C ILE A 93 -20.39 -9.48 -6.09
N VAL A 94 -21.26 -8.52 -6.40
CA VAL A 94 -22.72 -8.68 -6.42
C VAL A 94 -23.24 -8.81 -7.86
N THR A 95 -22.83 -7.90 -8.75
CA THR A 95 -23.36 -7.84 -10.13
C THR A 95 -22.57 -8.67 -11.12
N GLY A 96 -21.32 -9.03 -10.79
CA GLY A 96 -20.39 -9.70 -11.71
C GLY A 96 -19.79 -8.78 -12.78
N GLU A 97 -20.07 -7.48 -12.74
CA GLU A 97 -19.46 -6.49 -13.64
C GLU A 97 -17.92 -6.51 -13.49
N LYS A 98 -17.19 -6.48 -14.62
CA LYS A 98 -15.72 -6.53 -14.63
C LYS A 98 -15.14 -5.25 -15.23
N LEU A 99 -14.06 -4.76 -14.63
CA LEU A 99 -13.25 -3.70 -15.22
C LEU A 99 -12.23 -4.29 -16.23
N PRO A 100 -11.75 -3.46 -17.18
CA PRO A 100 -10.91 -3.94 -18.29
C PRO A 100 -9.52 -4.41 -17.84
N LEU A 101 -8.97 -3.89 -16.75
CA LEU A 101 -7.64 -4.25 -16.25
C LEU A 101 -7.74 -4.91 -14.88
N PRO A 102 -6.90 -5.92 -14.61
CA PRO A 102 -6.81 -6.54 -13.30
C PRO A 102 -6.17 -5.61 -12.27
N PHE A 103 -6.35 -5.97 -11.01
CA PHE A 103 -5.76 -5.32 -9.86
C PHE A 103 -4.51 -6.08 -9.39
N LYS A 104 -3.36 -5.43 -9.40
CA LYS A 104 -2.08 -5.95 -8.92
C LYS A 104 -1.65 -5.26 -7.64
N GLY A 105 -1.06 -6.03 -6.75
CA GLY A 105 -0.41 -5.51 -5.54
C GLY A 105 0.44 -6.56 -4.87
N ILE A 106 0.99 -6.18 -3.74
CA ILE A 106 1.79 -7.02 -2.86
C ILE A 106 1.25 -6.83 -1.46
N PHE A 107 0.86 -7.91 -0.79
CA PHE A 107 0.62 -7.89 0.64
C PHE A 107 1.96 -7.88 1.35
N ASP A 108 2.19 -6.97 2.27
CA ASP A 108 3.42 -6.99 3.08
C ASP A 108 3.55 -8.30 3.87
N GLY A 109 2.41 -8.87 4.27
CA GLY A 109 2.37 -10.22 4.81
C GLY A 109 0.97 -10.75 5.02
N ILE A 110 0.82 -12.06 4.89
CA ILE A 110 -0.40 -12.80 5.23
C ILE A 110 -0.09 -13.87 6.26
N SER A 111 -0.97 -14.01 7.23
CA SER A 111 -1.08 -15.20 8.05
C SER A 111 -2.26 -16.04 7.57
N THR A 112 -2.00 -17.01 6.71
CA THR A 112 -3.05 -17.85 6.11
C THR A 112 -3.78 -18.68 7.16
N LYS A 113 -3.07 -19.11 8.21
CA LYS A 113 -3.61 -19.88 9.33
C LYS A 113 -4.63 -19.09 10.14
N THR A 114 -4.39 -17.80 10.33
CA THR A 114 -5.26 -16.94 11.14
C THR A 114 -6.16 -16.05 10.33
N GLY A 115 -5.87 -15.87 9.02
CA GLY A 115 -6.62 -15.02 8.10
C GLY A 115 -6.32 -13.52 8.26
N TRP A 116 -5.23 -13.15 8.93
CA TRP A 116 -4.82 -11.75 9.05
C TRP A 116 -3.95 -11.30 7.88
N ILE A 117 -4.20 -10.08 7.42
CA ILE A 117 -3.30 -9.33 6.55
C ILE A 117 -2.46 -8.42 7.45
N HIS A 118 -1.17 -8.34 7.19
CA HIS A 118 -0.25 -7.43 7.87
C HIS A 118 0.24 -6.37 6.87
N GLU A 119 0.20 -5.13 7.29
CA GLU A 119 0.67 -3.96 6.56
C GLU A 119 1.74 -3.28 7.41
N HIS A 120 2.89 -2.97 6.80
CA HIS A 120 4.01 -2.34 7.50
C HIS A 120 4.13 -0.87 7.06
N LYS A 121 4.27 0.02 8.02
CA LYS A 121 4.43 1.46 7.73
C LYS A 121 5.56 2.07 8.55
N THR A 122 6.48 2.75 7.87
CA THR A 122 7.40 3.67 8.53
C THR A 122 6.77 5.06 8.61
N ALA A 123 6.70 5.65 9.80
CA ALA A 123 6.01 6.91 10.01
C ALA A 123 6.79 7.86 10.92
N SER A 124 6.56 9.17 10.78
CA SER A 124 7.11 10.18 11.68
C SER A 124 6.23 10.40 12.91
N ASN A 125 4.93 10.11 12.80
CA ASN A 125 3.93 10.29 13.85
C ASN A 125 3.20 8.98 14.15
N TYR A 126 2.56 8.90 15.30
CA TYR A 126 1.59 7.84 15.58
C TYR A 126 0.38 8.00 14.68
N TRP A 127 -0.18 6.87 14.27
CA TRP A 127 -1.42 6.81 13.52
C TRP A 127 -2.60 6.70 14.48
N LYS A 128 -3.77 7.13 14.03
CA LYS A 128 -5.03 6.99 14.73
C LYS A 128 -5.88 5.90 14.07
N LEU A 129 -6.94 5.49 14.76
CA LEU A 129 -7.88 4.51 14.20
C LEU A 129 -8.55 5.02 12.90
N GLU A 130 -8.84 6.32 12.83
CA GLU A 130 -9.39 6.94 11.64
C GLU A 130 -8.46 6.77 10.42
N ASP A 131 -7.14 6.91 10.62
CA ASP A 131 -6.15 6.79 9.54
C ASP A 131 -6.16 5.40 8.89
N ILE A 132 -6.48 4.35 9.64
CA ILE A 132 -6.54 2.96 9.14
C ILE A 132 -7.95 2.55 8.71
N ASN A 133 -9.00 3.11 9.33
CA ASN A 133 -10.37 2.78 8.96
C ASN A 133 -10.73 3.34 7.58
N ASP A 134 -10.29 4.55 7.26
CA ASP A 134 -10.51 5.20 5.97
C ASP A 134 -9.45 4.84 4.92
N ASN A 135 -8.52 3.95 5.24
CA ASN A 135 -7.40 3.60 4.37
C ASN A 135 -7.85 2.75 3.19
N ILE A 136 -7.80 3.33 1.98
CA ILE A 136 -8.22 2.65 0.74
C ILE A 136 -7.30 1.48 0.38
N GLN A 137 -6.01 1.50 0.76
CA GLN A 137 -5.09 0.39 0.55
C GLN A 137 -5.54 -0.83 1.35
N ALA A 138 -5.93 -0.66 2.61
CA ALA A 138 -6.49 -1.73 3.42
C ALA A 138 -7.76 -2.33 2.79
N THR A 139 -8.63 -1.47 2.22
CA THR A 139 -9.84 -1.94 1.54
C THR A 139 -9.51 -2.70 0.26
N GLY A 140 -8.56 -2.23 -0.55
CA GLY A 140 -8.08 -2.93 -1.74
C GLY A 140 -7.43 -4.28 -1.40
N TYR A 141 -6.71 -4.37 -0.28
CA TYR A 141 -6.13 -5.63 0.17
C TYR A 141 -7.20 -6.61 0.68
N ALA A 142 -8.19 -6.14 1.43
CA ALA A 142 -9.32 -6.99 1.81
C ALA A 142 -10.09 -7.51 0.57
N TYR A 143 -10.25 -6.65 -0.45
CA TYR A 143 -10.84 -7.04 -1.73
C TYR A 143 -10.02 -8.12 -2.44
N ALA A 144 -8.70 -7.91 -2.60
CA ALA A 144 -7.82 -8.90 -3.23
C ALA A 144 -7.81 -10.22 -2.46
N TYR A 145 -7.76 -10.18 -1.14
CA TYR A 145 -7.85 -11.35 -0.28
C TYR A 145 -9.16 -12.11 -0.51
N PHE A 146 -10.30 -11.39 -0.58
CA PHE A 146 -11.59 -12.01 -0.86
C PHE A 146 -11.64 -12.70 -2.22
N ILE A 147 -11.10 -12.07 -3.27
CA ILE A 147 -11.06 -12.68 -4.61
C ILE A 147 -10.18 -13.93 -4.63
N LEU A 148 -9.07 -13.93 -3.90
CA LEU A 148 -8.13 -15.07 -3.84
C LEU A 148 -8.66 -16.25 -3.01
N PHE A 149 -9.29 -15.96 -1.87
CA PHE A 149 -9.62 -16.97 -0.88
C PHE A 149 -11.15 -17.25 -0.72
N GLY A 150 -12.02 -16.49 -1.39
CA GLY A 150 -13.46 -16.62 -1.32
C GLY A 150 -14.09 -16.23 0.02
N LYS A 151 -13.34 -15.55 0.90
CA LYS A 151 -13.78 -15.10 2.22
C LYS A 151 -13.09 -13.81 2.61
N LEU A 152 -13.72 -13.01 3.47
CA LEU A 152 -13.09 -11.83 4.05
C LEU A 152 -11.86 -12.22 4.91
N PRO A 153 -10.81 -11.40 4.94
CA PRO A 153 -9.77 -11.55 5.94
C PRO A 153 -10.37 -11.39 7.34
N ARG A 154 -9.75 -12.01 8.34
CA ARG A 154 -10.13 -11.80 9.74
C ARG A 154 -9.98 -10.34 10.15
N GLY A 155 -9.00 -9.65 9.58
CA GLY A 155 -8.72 -8.24 9.76
C GLY A 155 -7.42 -7.85 9.09
N ILE A 156 -7.13 -6.56 9.13
CA ILE A 156 -5.87 -5.98 8.65
C ILE A 156 -5.17 -5.36 9.86
N ARG A 157 -3.93 -5.76 10.09
CA ARG A 157 -3.09 -5.24 11.17
C ARG A 157 -2.01 -4.34 10.57
N PHE A 158 -2.03 -3.09 10.98
CA PHE A 158 -0.99 -2.13 10.66
C PHE A 158 0.12 -2.19 11.71
N ASN A 159 1.32 -2.55 11.28
CA ASN A 159 2.54 -2.51 12.07
C ASN A 159 3.26 -1.20 11.76
N ILE A 160 3.08 -0.20 12.61
CA ILE A 160 3.57 1.15 12.39
C ILE A 160 4.87 1.34 13.15
N LEU A 161 5.93 1.57 12.40
CA LEU A 161 7.28 1.80 12.89
C LEU A 161 7.54 3.30 12.92
N LYS A 162 7.36 3.89 14.08
CA LYS A 162 7.54 5.32 14.26
C LYS A 162 9.02 5.65 14.39
N LYS A 163 9.54 6.41 13.40
CA LYS A 163 10.91 6.94 13.46
C LYS A 163 11.00 8.13 14.40
N ASN A 164 12.08 8.16 15.16
CA ASN A 164 12.46 9.28 16.01
C ASN A 164 13.99 9.41 16.00
N LYS A 165 14.51 10.61 16.26
CA LYS A 165 15.95 10.87 16.31
C LYS A 165 16.67 10.03 17.39
N ILE A 166 16.00 9.77 18.52
CA ILE A 166 16.60 9.09 19.68
C ILE A 166 16.15 7.63 19.74
N THR A 167 14.84 7.37 19.74
CA THR A 167 14.27 6.01 19.89
C THR A 167 13.12 5.80 18.93
N CYS A 168 13.21 4.72 18.15
CA CYS A 168 12.07 4.26 17.36
C CYS A 168 11.03 3.59 18.26
N LYS A 169 9.78 3.58 17.83
CA LYS A 169 8.66 3.01 18.57
C LYS A 169 7.80 2.15 17.64
N TYR A 170 7.19 1.12 18.21
CA TYR A 170 6.21 0.28 17.54
C TYR A 170 4.79 0.66 17.97
N GLN A 171 3.86 0.62 17.02
CA GLN A 171 2.43 0.73 17.27
C GLN A 171 1.71 -0.30 16.40
N SER A 172 0.78 -1.03 16.99
CA SER A 172 -0.11 -1.93 16.26
C SER A 172 -1.52 -1.38 16.30
N LEU A 173 -2.16 -1.27 15.13
CA LEU A 173 -3.56 -0.91 14.98
C LEU A 173 -4.25 -1.94 14.09
N GLU A 174 -5.52 -2.21 14.37
CA GLU A 174 -6.30 -3.21 13.65
C GLU A 174 -7.56 -2.59 13.07
N THR A 175 -7.95 -3.02 11.88
CA THR A 175 -9.18 -2.63 11.21
C THR A 175 -9.80 -3.81 10.48
N TRP A 176 -11.07 -3.70 10.18
CA TRP A 176 -11.85 -4.74 9.50
C TRP A 176 -12.53 -4.16 8.28
N ARG A 177 -12.94 -5.03 7.37
CA ARG A 177 -13.73 -4.65 6.19
C ARG A 177 -14.92 -5.57 6.06
N THR A 178 -16.02 -5.00 5.56
CA THR A 178 -17.26 -5.68 5.25
C THR A 178 -17.38 -5.94 3.74
N TYR A 179 -18.43 -6.65 3.33
CA TYR A 179 -18.73 -6.81 1.89
C TYR A 179 -19.08 -5.48 1.22
N GLU A 180 -19.72 -4.57 1.94
CA GLU A 180 -20.04 -3.23 1.48
C GLU A 180 -18.77 -2.43 1.17
N ASP A 181 -17.71 -2.59 1.96
CA ASP A 181 -16.41 -1.96 1.70
C ASP A 181 -15.77 -2.49 0.41
N LEU A 182 -15.95 -3.79 0.11
CA LEU A 182 -15.45 -4.37 -1.14
C LEU A 182 -16.20 -3.83 -2.36
N ILE A 183 -17.52 -3.64 -2.24
CA ILE A 183 -18.36 -3.02 -3.28
C ILE A 183 -17.96 -1.55 -3.45
N TYR A 184 -17.73 -0.84 -2.34
CA TYR A 184 -17.25 0.53 -2.37
C TYR A 184 -15.91 0.64 -3.11
N PHE A 185 -14.95 -0.26 -2.81
CA PHE A 185 -13.65 -0.29 -3.47
C PHE A 185 -13.78 -0.50 -4.98
N PHE A 186 -14.62 -1.46 -5.41
CA PHE A 186 -14.88 -1.67 -6.82
C PHE A 186 -15.45 -0.42 -7.50
N ASN A 187 -16.46 0.22 -6.90
CA ASN A 187 -17.09 1.42 -7.46
C ASN A 187 -16.13 2.61 -7.48
N TRP A 188 -15.27 2.75 -6.46
CA TRP A 188 -14.21 3.75 -6.41
C TRP A 188 -13.20 3.53 -7.55
N ALA A 189 -12.74 2.30 -7.75
CA ALA A 189 -11.83 1.95 -8.84
C ALA A 189 -12.49 2.21 -10.21
N LYS A 190 -13.75 1.77 -10.40
CA LYS A 190 -14.51 1.96 -11.63
C LYS A 190 -14.58 3.43 -12.03
N ARG A 191 -14.96 4.31 -11.09
CA ARG A 191 -15.01 5.75 -11.34
C ARG A 191 -13.66 6.29 -11.81
N ILE A 192 -12.57 5.87 -11.18
CA ILE A 192 -11.23 6.31 -11.57
C ILE A 192 -10.87 5.78 -12.97
N PHE A 193 -11.24 4.55 -13.32
CA PHE A 193 -11.03 4.03 -14.67
C PHE A 193 -11.75 4.90 -15.71
N GLU A 194 -13.01 5.25 -15.48
CA GLU A 194 -13.81 6.10 -16.36
C GLU A 194 -13.19 7.52 -16.49
N GLU A 195 -12.70 8.07 -15.38
CA GLU A 195 -11.99 9.36 -15.35
C GLU A 195 -10.65 9.29 -16.12
N ILE A 196 -9.88 8.20 -16.00
CA ILE A 196 -8.62 8.00 -16.73
C ILE A 196 -8.88 7.95 -18.24
N GLU A 197 -9.92 7.26 -18.70
CA GLU A 197 -10.25 7.11 -20.11
C GLU A 197 -10.62 8.44 -20.78
N THR A 198 -11.21 9.36 -20.04
CA THR A 198 -11.65 10.67 -20.53
C THR A 198 -10.71 11.82 -20.18
N SER A 199 -9.61 11.53 -19.46
CA SER A 199 -8.69 12.55 -18.93
C SER A 199 -7.79 13.14 -20.02
N ASP A 200 -7.63 14.45 -19.96
CA ASP A 200 -6.56 15.19 -20.67
C ASP A 200 -5.23 15.17 -19.89
N PHE A 201 -5.20 14.54 -18.72
CA PHE A 201 -4.06 14.48 -17.81
C PHE A 201 -3.50 15.83 -17.41
N ALA A 202 -4.34 16.85 -17.33
CA ALA A 202 -3.95 18.16 -16.82
C ALA A 202 -3.54 18.08 -15.34
N PRO A 203 -2.57 18.89 -14.89
CA PRO A 203 -2.21 18.95 -13.48
C PRO A 203 -3.40 19.38 -12.63
N LYS A 204 -3.63 18.68 -11.52
CA LYS A 204 -4.69 19.08 -10.60
C LYS A 204 -4.30 20.35 -9.88
N GLN A 205 -5.02 21.43 -10.14
CA GLN A 205 -4.86 22.67 -9.42
C GLN A 205 -5.55 22.56 -8.06
N THR A 206 -4.80 22.45 -7.00
CA THR A 206 -5.32 22.57 -5.64
C THR A 206 -5.04 23.96 -5.08
N ARG A 207 -5.96 24.48 -4.26
CA ARG A 207 -5.86 25.81 -3.64
C ARG A 207 -4.54 26.05 -2.87
N PHE A 208 -3.83 24.99 -2.55
CA PHE A 208 -2.60 25.00 -1.75
C PHE A 208 -1.35 24.56 -2.49
N ASN A 209 -1.37 24.35 -3.79
CA ASN A 209 -0.20 24.05 -4.64
C ASN A 209 0.96 23.23 -4.01
N SER A 210 0.68 22.54 -2.90
CA SER A 210 1.69 21.74 -2.19
C SER A 210 2.14 20.54 -3.01
N HIS A 211 1.26 20.04 -3.89
CA HIS A 211 1.60 18.90 -4.74
C HIS A 211 2.71 19.25 -5.74
N HIS A 212 2.68 20.43 -6.36
CA HIS A 212 3.74 20.85 -7.28
C HIS A 212 5.12 21.02 -6.63
N LYS A 213 5.16 21.39 -5.34
CA LYS A 213 6.44 21.47 -4.58
C LYS A 213 7.00 20.12 -4.18
N MET A 214 6.14 19.10 -4.09
CA MET A 214 6.50 17.73 -3.73
C MET A 214 6.37 16.75 -4.91
N CYS A 215 6.03 17.26 -6.09
CA CYS A 215 5.91 16.44 -7.29
C CYS A 215 7.31 15.96 -7.71
N PRO A 216 7.54 14.64 -7.79
CA PRO A 216 8.84 14.10 -8.24
C PRO A 216 9.21 14.51 -9.67
N TYR A 217 8.26 15.11 -10.39
CA TYR A 217 8.41 15.57 -11.77
C TYR A 217 8.32 17.11 -11.88
N ALA A 218 8.47 17.85 -10.77
CA ALA A 218 8.48 19.30 -10.79
C ALA A 218 9.70 19.79 -11.59
N GLY A 219 9.47 20.29 -12.81
CA GLY A 219 10.52 20.72 -13.75
C GLY A 219 10.51 20.03 -15.11
N ASN A 220 9.65 19.04 -15.29
CA ASN A 220 9.38 18.37 -16.59
C ASN A 220 8.08 18.83 -17.22
#